data_a57f5e05fa92332ce457809e6f2f908c
#
_entry.id   a57f5e05fa92332ce457809e6f2f908c
#
_cell.length_a   1.000
_cell.length_b   1.000
_cell.length_c   1.000
_cell.angle_alpha   90.00
_cell.angle_beta   90.00
_cell.angle_gamma   90.00
#
_symmetry.space_group_name_H-M   'P 1'
#
loop_
_entity.id
_entity.type
_entity.pdbx_description
1 polymer ?
#
loop_
_entity_poly.entity_id
_entity_poly.type
_entity_poly.pdbx_seq_one_letter_code
_entity_poly.pdbx_strand_id
1 'polypeptide(L)'
;VLVTIATDGAFLDVAVTGDFLAKVQSGQESHGAPPFTYLALFGLLLWPASMLLPSAVLHVKAMLAHDSTRFLLAWLVPFWTMIELIPTKLPHYPLPVVPAAILLLLWSVNRVVTLSPVRQKLYLSSQYLFLAFGMVLVAAVMAAAVIFGGQSVRLAVGLAVATLLLAVLAFWKGHRWIQTGDYPHLMALFIAGILVHFTIFSG
;
A
#
# COMPACT_ATOMS: atom_id res chain seq x y z
N VAL A 1 26.82 -6.63 -19.87
CA VAL A 1 27.82 -6.74 -20.95
C VAL A 1 28.82 -7.84 -20.63
N LEU A 2 29.55 -7.81 -19.49
CA LEU A 2 30.57 -8.82 -19.15
C LEU A 2 30.00 -10.25 -19.05
N VAL A 3 28.86 -10.43 -18.40
CA VAL A 3 28.21 -11.74 -18.28
C VAL A 3 27.73 -12.26 -19.62
N THR A 4 27.22 -11.39 -20.49
CA THR A 4 26.77 -11.77 -21.83
C THR A 4 27.92 -12.25 -22.70
N ILE A 5 29.09 -11.63 -22.60
CA ILE A 5 30.31 -12.04 -23.31
C ILE A 5 30.84 -13.37 -22.75
N ALA A 6 30.84 -13.52 -21.40
CA ALA A 6 31.30 -14.71 -20.72
C ALA A 6 30.43 -15.97 -20.96
N THR A 7 29.19 -15.76 -21.39
CA THR A 7 28.21 -16.85 -21.62
C THR A 7 27.81 -17.00 -23.10
N ASP A 8 28.56 -16.36 -24.01
CA ASP A 8 28.28 -16.37 -25.47
C ASP A 8 26.81 -16.03 -25.81
N GLY A 9 26.23 -15.11 -25.03
CA GLY A 9 24.84 -14.69 -25.21
C GLY A 9 23.78 -15.54 -24.49
N ALA A 10 24.13 -16.70 -23.98
CA ALA A 10 23.16 -17.61 -23.32
C ALA A 10 22.45 -16.97 -22.14
N PHE A 11 23.12 -16.07 -21.39
CA PHE A 11 22.49 -15.32 -20.30
C PHE A 11 21.34 -14.43 -20.79
N LEU A 12 21.52 -13.75 -21.94
CA LEU A 12 20.45 -12.90 -22.49
C LEU A 12 19.27 -13.74 -22.98
N ASP A 13 19.55 -14.86 -23.62
CA ASP A 13 18.51 -15.76 -24.11
C ASP A 13 17.64 -16.29 -22.93
N VAL A 14 18.26 -16.80 -21.89
CA VAL A 14 17.55 -17.26 -20.68
C VAL A 14 16.81 -16.12 -19.98
N ALA A 15 17.45 -14.96 -19.82
CA ALA A 15 16.83 -13.83 -19.12
C ALA A 15 15.67 -13.21 -19.90
N VAL A 16 15.76 -13.16 -21.23
CA VAL A 16 14.74 -12.51 -22.07
C VAL A 16 13.66 -13.51 -22.48
N THR A 17 14.05 -14.65 -23.05
CA THR A 17 13.08 -15.62 -23.56
C THR A 17 12.54 -16.54 -22.47
N GLY A 18 13.41 -17.06 -21.61
CA GLY A 18 13.03 -17.99 -20.54
C GLY A 18 12.29 -17.32 -19.40
N ASP A 19 12.74 -16.14 -18.98
CA ASP A 19 12.20 -15.47 -17.79
C ASP A 19 11.24 -14.33 -18.12
N PHE A 20 11.72 -13.33 -18.86
CA PHE A 20 10.93 -12.09 -19.07
C PHE A 20 9.72 -12.33 -19.99
N LEU A 21 9.92 -12.92 -21.18
CA LEU A 21 8.82 -13.14 -22.12
C LEU A 21 7.81 -14.14 -21.59
N ALA A 22 8.24 -15.18 -20.89
CA ALA A 22 7.35 -16.15 -20.29
C ALA A 22 6.45 -15.51 -19.20
N LYS A 23 6.99 -14.60 -18.38
CA LYS A 23 6.20 -13.83 -17.36
C LYS A 23 5.22 -12.86 -17.98
N VAL A 24 5.55 -12.30 -19.15
CA VAL A 24 4.67 -11.38 -19.88
C VAL A 24 3.54 -12.11 -20.62
N GLN A 25 3.80 -13.30 -21.15
CA GLN A 25 2.84 -14.06 -21.97
C GLN A 25 1.90 -14.94 -21.14
N SER A 26 2.36 -15.47 -20.02
CA SER A 26 1.55 -16.36 -19.18
C SER A 26 1.87 -16.18 -17.70
N GLY A 27 0.89 -16.49 -16.83
CA GLY A 27 1.12 -16.55 -15.39
C GLY A 27 2.05 -17.73 -15.06
N GLN A 28 3.22 -17.43 -14.50
CA GLN A 28 4.17 -18.46 -14.04
C GLN A 28 3.99 -18.74 -12.54
N GLU A 29 4.39 -19.94 -12.12
CA GLU A 29 4.47 -20.33 -10.71
C GLU A 29 3.15 -20.17 -9.93
N SER A 30 2.00 -20.38 -10.58
CA SER A 30 0.66 -20.18 -9.97
C SER A 30 0.36 -18.73 -9.51
N HIS A 31 1.15 -17.75 -9.92
CA HIS A 31 0.97 -16.33 -9.57
C HIS A 31 0.23 -15.53 -10.65
N GLY A 32 -0.51 -16.19 -11.52
CA GLY A 32 -1.35 -15.53 -12.53
C GLY A 32 -2.57 -14.85 -11.88
N ALA A 33 -2.81 -13.57 -12.21
CA ALA A 33 -4.04 -12.87 -11.83
C ALA A 33 -4.47 -11.91 -12.93
N PRO A 34 -5.78 -11.57 -12.98
CA PRO A 34 -6.33 -10.71 -14.04
C PRO A 34 -5.77 -9.29 -13.97
N PRO A 35 -5.86 -8.52 -15.07
CA PRO A 35 -5.65 -7.08 -15.03
C PRO A 35 -6.49 -6.42 -13.94
N PHE A 36 -6.03 -5.28 -13.43
CA PHE A 36 -6.63 -4.52 -12.32
C PHE A 36 -6.51 -5.17 -10.93
N THR A 37 -5.73 -6.24 -10.78
CA THR A 37 -5.48 -6.86 -9.47
C THR A 37 -4.80 -5.89 -8.50
N TYR A 38 -3.73 -5.19 -8.93
CA TYR A 38 -3.07 -4.22 -8.06
C TYR A 38 -3.93 -2.99 -7.79
N LEU A 39 -4.77 -2.59 -8.75
CA LEU A 39 -5.71 -1.49 -8.54
C LEU A 39 -6.77 -1.87 -7.50
N ALA A 40 -7.29 -3.10 -7.55
CA ALA A 40 -8.22 -3.61 -6.55
C ALA A 40 -7.58 -3.69 -5.16
N LEU A 41 -6.29 -4.07 -5.11
CA LEU A 41 -5.51 -4.15 -3.89
C LEU A 41 -4.84 -2.82 -3.48
N PHE A 42 -5.05 -1.73 -4.23
CA PHE A 42 -4.39 -0.45 -4.03
C PHE A 42 -4.49 0.05 -2.59
N GLY A 43 -5.67 -0.06 -2.00
CA GLY A 43 -5.91 0.33 -0.62
C GLY A 43 -5.04 -0.43 0.38
N LEU A 44 -4.80 -1.72 0.13
CA LEU A 44 -3.97 -2.59 0.95
C LEU A 44 -2.47 -2.34 0.70
N LEU A 45 -2.08 -2.26 -0.57
CA LEU A 45 -0.67 -2.09 -0.97
C LEU A 45 -0.06 -0.78 -0.48
N LEU A 46 -0.86 0.29 -0.44
CA LEU A 46 -0.43 1.61 0.01
C LEU A 46 -0.88 1.95 1.44
N TRP A 47 -1.47 1.00 2.15
CA TRP A 47 -1.86 1.24 3.53
C TRP A 47 -0.62 1.52 4.42
N PRO A 48 -0.60 2.51 5.34
CA PRO A 48 -1.71 3.39 5.74
C PRO A 48 -1.89 4.64 4.87
N ALA A 49 -1.00 4.95 3.92
CA ALA A 49 -1.07 6.15 3.09
C ALA A 49 -2.34 6.21 2.23
N SER A 50 -2.92 5.06 1.87
CA SER A 50 -4.17 4.97 1.10
C SER A 50 -5.36 5.64 1.77
N MET A 51 -5.34 5.88 3.08
CA MET A 51 -6.35 6.70 3.77
C MET A 51 -6.46 8.12 3.22
N LEU A 52 -5.41 8.63 2.57
CA LEU A 52 -5.37 9.95 1.95
C LEU A 52 -5.95 9.98 0.53
N LEU A 53 -6.28 8.82 -0.03
CA LEU A 53 -6.84 8.72 -1.39
C LEU A 53 -8.08 9.61 -1.61
N PRO A 54 -9.06 9.68 -0.69
CA PRO A 54 -10.20 10.57 -0.85
C PRO A 54 -9.79 12.04 -0.97
N SER A 55 -8.75 12.48 -0.24
CA SER A 55 -8.20 13.82 -0.38
C SER A 55 -7.61 14.04 -1.76
N ALA A 56 -6.82 13.09 -2.27
CA ALA A 56 -6.21 13.17 -3.60
C ALA A 56 -7.30 13.26 -4.71
N VAL A 57 -8.35 12.46 -4.61
CA VAL A 57 -9.47 12.48 -5.56
C VAL A 57 -10.21 13.82 -5.53
N LEU A 58 -10.49 14.35 -4.35
CA LEU A 58 -11.20 15.64 -4.20
C LEU A 58 -10.40 16.83 -4.73
N HIS A 59 -9.06 16.75 -4.67
CA HIS A 59 -8.16 17.83 -5.06
C HIS A 59 -7.44 17.60 -6.40
N VAL A 60 -7.79 16.53 -7.14
CA VAL A 60 -7.08 16.11 -8.36
C VAL A 60 -6.88 17.24 -9.36
N LYS A 61 -7.91 18.08 -9.60
CA LYS A 61 -7.81 19.20 -10.55
C LYS A 61 -6.76 20.23 -10.11
N ALA A 62 -6.72 20.56 -8.83
CA ALA A 62 -5.72 21.49 -8.29
C ALA A 62 -4.30 20.89 -8.32
N MET A 63 -4.19 19.60 -8.06
CA MET A 63 -2.93 18.88 -8.11
C MET A 63 -2.36 18.82 -9.53
N LEU A 64 -3.17 18.56 -10.54
CA LEU A 64 -2.75 18.47 -11.95
C LEU A 64 -2.20 19.79 -12.52
N ALA A 65 -2.48 20.92 -11.88
CA ALA A 65 -1.92 22.21 -12.26
C ALA A 65 -0.42 22.36 -11.92
N HIS A 66 0.15 21.44 -11.12
CA HIS A 66 1.55 21.53 -10.67
C HIS A 66 2.46 20.54 -11.41
N ASP A 67 3.65 21.00 -11.79
CA ASP A 67 4.62 20.20 -12.51
C ASP A 67 5.14 19.03 -11.70
N SER A 68 5.29 19.19 -10.38
CA SER A 68 5.65 18.08 -9.47
C SER A 68 4.62 16.94 -9.52
N THR A 69 3.33 17.26 -9.59
CA THR A 69 2.28 16.25 -9.73
C THR A 69 2.35 15.55 -11.08
N ARG A 70 2.57 16.31 -12.15
CA ARG A 70 2.73 15.75 -13.50
C ARG A 70 3.92 14.80 -13.57
N PHE A 71 5.05 15.20 -12.96
CA PHE A 71 6.23 14.34 -12.87
C PHE A 71 5.93 13.02 -12.12
N LEU A 72 5.32 13.11 -10.96
CA LEU A 72 4.96 11.91 -10.18
C LEU A 72 3.97 11.00 -10.91
N LEU A 73 3.02 11.57 -11.64
CA LEU A 73 2.09 10.81 -12.47
C LEU A 73 2.79 10.18 -13.69
N ALA A 74 3.72 10.89 -14.31
CA ALA A 74 4.51 10.35 -15.41
C ALA A 74 5.41 9.18 -14.96
N TRP A 75 5.82 9.16 -13.71
CA TRP A 75 6.50 8.02 -13.11
C TRP A 75 5.52 6.88 -12.77
N LEU A 76 4.43 7.19 -12.08
CA LEU A 76 3.48 6.21 -11.55
C LEU A 76 2.68 5.51 -12.66
N VAL A 77 2.04 6.28 -13.56
CA VAL A 77 0.99 5.74 -14.44
C VAL A 77 1.53 4.75 -15.48
N PRO A 78 2.63 5.03 -16.22
CA PRO A 78 3.14 4.08 -17.20
C PRO A 78 3.58 2.77 -16.57
N PHE A 79 4.31 2.85 -15.46
CA PHE A 79 4.79 1.67 -14.76
C PHE A 79 3.65 0.86 -14.16
N TRP A 80 2.67 1.52 -13.52
CA TRP A 80 1.49 0.85 -12.98
C TRP A 80 0.69 0.14 -14.07
N THR A 81 0.49 0.81 -15.21
CA THR A 81 -0.21 0.21 -16.37
C THR A 81 0.54 -1.03 -16.86
N MET A 82 1.86 -0.95 -16.96
CA MET A 82 2.67 -2.08 -17.39
C MET A 82 2.51 -3.30 -16.47
N ILE A 83 2.62 -3.13 -15.15
CA ILE A 83 2.48 -4.25 -14.20
C ILE A 83 1.06 -4.78 -14.12
N GLU A 84 0.03 -3.97 -14.42
CA GLU A 84 -1.36 -4.44 -14.51
C GLU A 84 -1.60 -5.31 -15.74
N LEU A 85 -0.91 -5.05 -16.84
CA LEU A 85 -1.04 -5.83 -18.08
C LEU A 85 -0.29 -7.16 -18.02
N ILE A 86 0.79 -7.25 -17.24
CA ILE A 86 1.56 -8.50 -17.08
C ILE A 86 0.70 -9.51 -16.30
N PRO A 87 0.50 -10.76 -16.83
CA PRO A 87 -0.29 -11.77 -16.16
C PRO A 87 0.25 -12.21 -14.80
N THR A 88 1.58 -12.33 -14.66
CA THR A 88 2.23 -12.69 -13.39
C THR A 88 2.15 -11.53 -12.41
N LYS A 89 1.53 -11.77 -11.25
CA LYS A 89 1.32 -10.75 -10.21
C LYS A 89 2.11 -11.10 -8.96
N LEU A 90 3.22 -10.41 -8.73
CA LEU A 90 4.02 -10.57 -7.52
C LEU A 90 3.85 -9.35 -6.61
N PRO A 91 3.76 -9.53 -5.28
CA PRO A 91 3.50 -8.44 -4.34
C PRO A 91 4.52 -7.29 -4.38
N HIS A 92 5.73 -7.56 -4.80
CA HIS A 92 6.81 -6.58 -4.88
C HIS A 92 6.85 -5.75 -6.18
N TYR A 93 6.08 -6.10 -7.21
CA TYR A 93 6.09 -5.37 -8.49
C TYR A 93 5.67 -3.90 -8.35
N PRO A 94 4.72 -3.52 -7.50
CA PRO A 94 4.38 -2.10 -7.29
C PRO A 94 5.44 -1.29 -6.54
N LEU A 95 6.39 -1.92 -5.84
CA LEU A 95 7.36 -1.22 -4.99
C LEU A 95 8.09 -0.04 -5.66
N PRO A 96 8.53 -0.12 -6.93
CA PRO A 96 9.22 1.00 -7.57
C PRO A 96 8.39 2.28 -7.68
N VAL A 97 7.07 2.19 -7.67
CA VAL A 97 6.17 3.35 -7.80
C VAL A 97 5.44 3.72 -6.51
N VAL A 98 5.59 2.93 -5.46
CA VAL A 98 5.05 3.26 -4.13
C VAL A 98 5.49 4.64 -3.64
N PRO A 99 6.78 5.07 -3.77
CA PRO A 99 7.18 6.41 -3.35
C PRO A 99 6.43 7.52 -4.10
N ALA A 100 6.24 7.39 -5.41
CA ALA A 100 5.50 8.36 -6.21
C ALA A 100 4.02 8.43 -5.78
N ALA A 101 3.39 7.27 -5.55
CA ALA A 101 2.01 7.20 -5.07
C ALA A 101 1.85 7.84 -3.69
N ILE A 102 2.74 7.55 -2.73
CA ILE A 102 2.71 8.15 -1.39
C ILE A 102 2.90 9.65 -1.45
N LEU A 103 3.86 10.16 -2.24
CA LEU A 103 4.09 11.59 -2.41
C LEU A 103 2.87 12.30 -3.00
N LEU A 104 2.17 11.70 -3.97
CA LEU A 104 0.92 12.23 -4.51
C LEU A 104 -0.18 12.29 -3.44
N LEU A 105 -0.30 11.27 -2.63
CA LEU A 105 -1.28 11.22 -1.54
C LEU A 105 -0.98 12.29 -0.48
N LEU A 106 0.28 12.40 -0.03
CA LEU A 106 0.72 13.42 0.94
C LEU A 106 0.56 14.84 0.40
N TRP A 107 0.87 15.06 -0.87
CA TRP A 107 0.67 16.35 -1.53
C TRP A 107 -0.77 16.83 -1.43
N SER A 108 -1.74 15.92 -1.54
CA SER A 108 -3.16 16.26 -1.49
C SER A 108 -3.59 16.85 -0.14
N VAL A 109 -2.94 16.44 0.96
CA VAL A 109 -3.29 16.88 2.32
C VAL A 109 -2.90 18.34 2.57
N ASN A 110 -1.81 18.80 1.99
CA ASN A 110 -1.30 20.17 2.18
C ASN A 110 -2.14 21.23 1.43
N ARG A 111 -3.22 20.83 0.74
CA ARG A 111 -4.11 21.71 0.01
C ARG A 111 -5.36 22.00 0.81
N VAL A 112 -5.38 23.17 1.48
CA VAL A 112 -6.60 23.67 2.13
C VAL A 112 -7.55 24.14 1.05
N VAL A 113 -8.51 23.29 0.69
CA VAL A 113 -9.66 23.69 -0.12
C VAL A 113 -10.89 23.64 0.76
N THR A 114 -11.69 24.70 0.76
CA THR A 114 -12.98 24.72 1.44
C THR A 114 -13.91 23.73 0.74
N LEU A 115 -14.15 22.61 1.39
CA LEU A 115 -15.08 21.60 0.89
C LEU A 115 -16.53 22.01 1.20
N SER A 116 -17.45 21.73 0.28
CA SER A 116 -18.88 21.83 0.60
C SER A 116 -19.24 20.85 1.73
N PRO A 117 -20.30 21.12 2.53
CA PRO A 117 -20.66 20.26 3.66
C PRO A 117 -20.86 18.79 3.29
N VAL A 118 -21.39 18.51 2.09
CA VAL A 118 -21.57 17.14 1.58
C VAL A 118 -20.23 16.47 1.32
N ARG A 119 -19.29 17.17 0.68
CA ARG A 119 -17.94 16.63 0.40
C ARG A 119 -17.15 16.44 1.67
N GLN A 120 -17.28 17.33 2.64
CA GLN A 120 -16.66 17.20 3.95
C GLN A 120 -17.18 15.94 4.68
N LYS A 121 -18.50 15.73 4.68
CA LYS A 121 -19.09 14.52 5.27
C LYS A 121 -18.60 13.25 4.58
N LEU A 122 -18.55 13.24 3.26
CA LEU A 122 -18.03 12.11 2.47
C LEU A 122 -16.55 11.84 2.81
N TYR A 123 -15.74 12.90 2.86
CA TYR A 123 -14.33 12.80 3.23
C TYR A 123 -14.15 12.21 4.64
N LEU A 124 -14.85 12.73 5.65
CA LEU A 124 -14.78 12.20 7.01
C LEU A 124 -15.25 10.75 7.08
N SER A 125 -16.36 10.41 6.42
CA SER A 125 -16.85 9.02 6.37
C SER A 125 -15.83 8.06 5.76
N SER A 126 -15.12 8.48 4.70
CA SER A 126 -14.07 7.67 4.10
C SER A 126 -12.87 7.47 5.04
N GLN A 127 -12.51 8.47 5.85
CA GLN A 127 -11.43 8.32 6.84
C GLN A 127 -11.80 7.29 7.93
N TYR A 128 -13.05 7.30 8.40
CA TYR A 128 -13.52 6.28 9.34
C TYR A 128 -13.53 4.88 8.73
N LEU A 129 -13.89 4.76 7.45
CA LEU A 129 -13.85 3.50 6.73
C LEU A 129 -12.40 2.96 6.65
N PHE A 130 -11.42 3.81 6.32
CA PHE A 130 -10.02 3.43 6.31
C PHE A 130 -9.49 3.06 7.69
N LEU A 131 -9.91 3.77 8.74
CA LEU A 131 -9.56 3.43 10.12
C LEU A 131 -10.11 2.05 10.50
N ALA A 132 -11.38 1.79 10.21
CA ALA A 132 -12.02 0.50 10.44
C ALA A 132 -11.32 -0.62 9.65
N PHE A 133 -10.99 -0.37 8.38
CA PHE A 133 -10.23 -1.31 7.55
C PHE A 133 -8.86 -1.63 8.17
N GLY A 134 -8.12 -0.62 8.64
CA GLY A 134 -6.86 -0.83 9.34
C GLY A 134 -7.01 -1.71 10.59
N MET A 135 -8.05 -1.50 11.38
CA MET A 135 -8.36 -2.33 12.55
C MET A 135 -8.66 -3.79 12.17
N VAL A 136 -9.44 -4.00 11.11
CA VAL A 136 -9.72 -5.35 10.59
C VAL A 136 -8.45 -6.03 10.09
N LEU A 137 -7.59 -5.29 9.38
CA LEU A 137 -6.31 -5.81 8.89
C LEU A 137 -5.40 -6.25 10.04
N VAL A 138 -5.29 -5.42 11.07
CA VAL A 138 -4.54 -5.73 12.28
C VAL A 138 -5.10 -6.99 12.96
N ALA A 139 -6.42 -7.09 13.12
CA ALA A 139 -7.07 -8.27 13.69
C ALA A 139 -6.85 -9.53 12.84
N ALA A 140 -6.87 -9.41 11.51
CA ALA A 140 -6.61 -10.52 10.59
C ALA A 140 -5.16 -11.03 10.68
N VAL A 141 -4.18 -10.12 10.75
CA VAL A 141 -2.77 -10.49 10.95
C VAL A 141 -2.58 -11.21 12.28
N MET A 142 -3.26 -10.76 13.32
CA MET A 142 -3.21 -11.43 14.63
C MET A 142 -3.86 -12.82 14.62
N ALA A 143 -5.02 -12.94 13.99
CA ALA A 143 -5.68 -14.24 13.85
C ALA A 143 -4.76 -15.22 13.09
N ALA A 144 -4.10 -14.75 12.01
CA ALA A 144 -3.13 -15.53 11.28
C ALA A 144 -1.92 -15.95 12.16
N ALA A 145 -1.40 -15.05 12.98
CA ALA A 145 -0.31 -15.37 13.92
C ALA A 145 -0.71 -16.44 14.94
N VAL A 146 -1.94 -16.40 15.46
CA VAL A 146 -2.45 -17.40 16.40
C VAL A 146 -2.67 -18.76 15.71
N ILE A 147 -3.21 -18.74 14.49
CA ILE A 147 -3.55 -19.98 13.75
C ILE A 147 -2.30 -20.69 13.22
N PHE A 148 -1.32 -19.93 12.70
CA PHE A 148 -0.15 -20.46 12.00
C PHE A 148 1.15 -20.36 12.81
N GLY A 149 1.17 -19.63 13.94
CA GLY A 149 2.37 -19.27 14.69
C GLY A 149 2.98 -20.38 15.58
N GLY A 150 2.49 -21.60 15.56
CA GLY A 150 3.10 -22.76 16.20
C GLY A 150 3.35 -22.62 17.72
N GLN A 151 4.60 -22.81 18.16
CA GLN A 151 4.95 -23.04 19.58
C GLN A 151 4.88 -21.81 20.52
N SER A 152 4.60 -20.61 20.04
CA SER A 152 4.69 -19.37 20.82
C SER A 152 3.36 -18.76 21.23
N VAL A 153 2.41 -19.57 21.73
CA VAL A 153 1.09 -19.07 22.14
C VAL A 153 1.17 -17.87 23.10
N ARG A 154 2.14 -17.84 24.02
CA ARG A 154 2.31 -16.71 24.95
C ARG A 154 2.72 -15.42 24.25
N LEU A 155 3.61 -15.54 23.29
CA LEU A 155 4.06 -14.44 22.46
C LEU A 155 2.91 -13.93 21.58
N ALA A 156 2.18 -14.85 20.93
CA ALA A 156 1.00 -14.55 20.14
C ALA A 156 -0.08 -13.84 20.96
N VAL A 157 -0.35 -14.27 22.19
CA VAL A 157 -1.31 -13.61 23.11
C VAL A 157 -0.82 -12.22 23.53
N GLY A 158 0.45 -12.07 23.90
CA GLY A 158 1.03 -10.76 24.24
C GLY A 158 0.90 -9.75 23.11
N LEU A 159 1.12 -10.21 21.90
CA LEU A 159 0.99 -9.40 20.67
C LEU A 159 -0.46 -9.09 20.35
N ALA A 160 -1.35 -10.04 20.58
CA ALA A 160 -2.79 -9.85 20.47
C ALA A 160 -3.24 -8.69 21.37
N VAL A 161 -2.81 -8.70 22.61
CA VAL A 161 -3.12 -7.64 23.58
C VAL A 161 -2.51 -6.30 23.15
N ALA A 162 -1.22 -6.29 22.76
CA ALA A 162 -0.56 -5.07 22.30
C ALA A 162 -1.25 -4.45 21.08
N THR A 163 -1.66 -5.29 20.13
CA THR A 163 -2.34 -4.83 18.92
C THR A 163 -3.77 -4.37 19.20
N LEU A 164 -4.48 -5.06 20.11
CA LEU A 164 -5.78 -4.61 20.56
C LEU A 164 -5.70 -3.24 21.23
N LEU A 165 -4.70 -3.03 22.08
CA LEU A 165 -4.44 -1.73 22.71
C LEU A 165 -4.10 -0.65 21.68
N LEU A 166 -3.28 -0.96 20.69
CA LEU A 166 -2.99 -0.04 19.58
C LEU A 166 -4.24 0.26 18.75
N ALA A 167 -5.08 -0.74 18.48
CA ALA A 167 -6.35 -0.56 17.76
C ALA A 167 -7.33 0.33 18.55
N VAL A 168 -7.45 0.13 19.85
CA VAL A 168 -8.28 0.97 20.73
C VAL A 168 -7.74 2.39 20.79
N LEU A 169 -6.42 2.57 20.91
CA LEU A 169 -5.75 3.87 20.86
C LEU A 169 -5.94 4.55 19.50
N ALA A 170 -5.84 3.79 18.41
CA ALA A 170 -6.10 4.26 17.05
C ALA A 170 -7.55 4.71 16.88
N PHE A 171 -8.50 3.96 17.42
CA PHE A 171 -9.91 4.33 17.37
C PHE A 171 -10.18 5.61 18.18
N TRP A 172 -9.70 5.66 19.40
CA TRP A 172 -9.96 6.81 20.29
C TRP A 172 -9.23 8.09 19.86
N LYS A 173 -7.92 8.02 19.62
CA LYS A 173 -7.13 9.17 19.16
C LYS A 173 -7.28 9.43 17.66
N GLY A 174 -7.44 8.38 16.86
CA GLY A 174 -7.63 8.48 15.43
C GLY A 174 -8.87 9.27 15.05
N HIS A 175 -9.98 9.10 15.78
CA HIS A 175 -11.17 9.95 15.63
C HIS A 175 -10.82 11.44 15.76
N ARG A 176 -10.05 11.80 16.79
CA ARG A 176 -9.61 13.17 17.03
C ARG A 176 -8.68 13.69 15.93
N TRP A 177 -7.69 12.88 15.54
CA TRP A 177 -6.75 13.24 14.47
C TRP A 177 -7.42 13.37 13.10
N ILE A 178 -8.40 12.52 12.80
CA ILE A 178 -9.20 12.64 11.57
C ILE A 178 -9.97 13.98 11.57
N GLN A 179 -10.58 14.36 12.68
CA GLN A 179 -11.35 15.61 12.81
C GLN A 179 -10.45 16.85 12.74
N THR A 180 -9.25 16.78 13.29
CA THR A 180 -8.28 17.88 13.29
C THR A 180 -7.40 17.91 12.05
N GLY A 181 -7.45 16.89 11.19
CA GLY A 181 -6.56 16.74 10.03
C GLY A 181 -5.11 16.42 10.41
N ASP A 182 -4.88 15.85 11.59
CA ASP A 182 -3.54 15.45 12.06
C ASP A 182 -3.15 14.08 11.55
N TYR A 183 -3.00 13.98 10.23
CA TYR A 183 -2.64 12.74 9.54
C TYR A 183 -1.24 12.19 9.89
N PRO A 184 -0.21 13.02 10.14
CA PRO A 184 1.11 12.50 10.53
C PRO A 184 1.06 11.61 11.76
N HIS A 185 0.34 11.98 12.81
CA HIS A 185 0.20 11.16 14.01
C HIS A 185 -0.59 9.88 13.75
N LEU A 186 -1.64 9.96 12.93
CA LEU A 186 -2.43 8.80 12.54
C LEU A 186 -1.59 7.80 11.72
N MET A 187 -0.81 8.29 10.76
CA MET A 187 0.11 7.47 9.98
C MET A 187 1.24 6.87 10.84
N ALA A 188 1.83 7.65 11.75
CA ALA A 188 2.85 7.16 12.65
C ALA A 188 2.35 6.00 13.53
N LEU A 189 1.11 6.08 14.01
CA LEU A 189 0.48 5.00 14.78
C LEU A 189 0.31 3.73 13.94
N PHE A 190 -0.14 3.86 12.70
CA PHE A 190 -0.29 2.71 11.79
C PHE A 190 1.04 2.07 11.44
N ILE A 191 2.06 2.89 11.13
CA ILE A 191 3.41 2.39 10.85
C ILE A 191 3.98 1.67 12.07
N ALA A 192 3.83 2.23 13.27
CA ALA A 192 4.26 1.59 14.51
C ALA A 192 3.58 0.21 14.69
N GLY A 193 2.29 0.11 14.42
CA GLY A 193 1.55 -1.15 14.44
C GLY A 193 2.11 -2.19 13.48
N ILE A 194 2.41 -1.77 12.23
CA ILE A 194 3.00 -2.65 11.21
C ILE A 194 4.40 -3.10 11.62
N LEU A 195 5.25 -2.19 12.10
CA LEU A 195 6.61 -2.51 12.53
C LEU A 195 6.63 -3.50 13.69
N VAL A 196 5.75 -3.33 14.68
CA VAL A 196 5.57 -4.28 15.78
C VAL A 196 5.23 -5.66 15.24
N HIS A 197 4.31 -5.76 14.27
CA HIS A 197 3.97 -7.05 13.66
C HIS A 197 5.13 -7.65 12.86
N PHE A 198 5.83 -6.83 12.07
CA PHE A 198 6.95 -7.31 11.26
C PHE A 198 8.10 -7.85 12.11
N THR A 199 8.46 -7.17 13.19
CA THR A 199 9.54 -7.63 14.11
C THR A 199 9.22 -8.97 14.76
N ILE A 200 7.96 -9.32 14.87
CA ILE A 200 7.49 -10.56 15.46
C ILE A 200 7.52 -11.73 14.48
N PHE A 201 7.24 -11.47 13.22
CA PHE A 201 7.29 -12.51 12.19
C PHE A 201 8.71 -12.74 11.63
N SER A 202 9.65 -11.84 11.89
CA SER A 202 11.04 -11.96 11.42
C SER A 202 11.99 -12.59 12.43
N GLY A 203 11.60 -12.81 13.65
CA GLY A 203 12.35 -13.52 14.72
C GLY A 203 11.79 -14.90 14.97
#